data_c2361533da2776bb8956eeb0cffcd569
#
_entry.id   c2361533da2776bb8956eeb0cffcd569
#
_cell.length_a   1.000
_cell.length_b   1.000
_cell.length_c   1.000
_cell.angle_alpha   90.00
_cell.angle_beta   90.00
_cell.angle_gamma   90.00
#
_symmetry.space_group_name_H-M   'P 1'
#
loop_
_entity.id
_entity.type
_entity.pdbx_description
1 polymer ?
#
loop_
_entity_poly.entity_id
_entity_poly.type
_entity_poly.pdbx_seq_one_letter_code
_entity_poly.pdbx_strand_id
1 'polypeptide(L)'
;MGKKIIVAGGGHGGIGCAALLAKKGYDVTVYEKCKREDMGYDWTDIFDRKAFAAIGMDMPSDDKWCLKNDMTFYGPNMGTALVQNTPEDQLEIQMERKVIYDCLIEYAEGCGVKFEFGNAVLAPVMLGNRVVGIRTEKGEVFGDLVIDSCGVNSPVRGKLPEYLGIQHEAQPFERFFVWRGFYEKLPCENIPDKFRLMLFHKGKLGISWVAEEEDYTDVLIGRFIEPDMEEIEKTLAILRDENGHLGEKLVRGGAFAQIPVRQPLAVLVADGYAAIGDCAFMTVPIIGSGIANSMKAAKMLADVICDDKTESYSAAALWKYQKEYYAKLGNSMASMAAVKLLLTRLEAQEIDYIFEKGILNADDMTIGADSTSLVDMVKDMLEPEPLKAKITGLAGNPAVLKKILRMVKDIAAVTVVTAAMPKTYEVNKVRKWADMYNKCFKR
;
A
#
# COMPACT_ATOMS: atom_id res chain seq x y z
N MET A 1 -22.33 -15.20 -25.25
CA MET A 1 -21.02 -15.34 -24.60
C MET A 1 -20.87 -14.22 -23.60
N GLY A 2 -20.42 -14.51 -22.38
CA GLY A 2 -20.14 -13.50 -21.36
C GLY A 2 -19.05 -12.54 -21.84
N LYS A 3 -19.06 -11.31 -21.31
CA LYS A 3 -18.01 -10.32 -21.58
C LYS A 3 -16.66 -10.83 -21.09
N LYS A 4 -15.63 -10.61 -21.92
CA LYS A 4 -14.27 -11.05 -21.65
C LYS A 4 -13.49 -10.00 -20.89
N ILE A 5 -13.19 -10.29 -19.63
CA ILE A 5 -12.42 -9.42 -18.74
C ILE A 5 -10.98 -9.95 -18.63
N ILE A 6 -10.02 -9.09 -18.91
CA ILE A 6 -8.60 -9.38 -18.77
C ILE A 6 -8.10 -8.75 -17.48
N VAL A 7 -7.51 -9.55 -16.61
CA VAL A 7 -6.77 -9.04 -15.44
C VAL A 7 -5.28 -9.16 -15.75
N ALA A 8 -4.62 -8.03 -15.86
CA ALA A 8 -3.20 -7.93 -16.11
C ALA A 8 -2.46 -7.91 -14.77
N GLY A 9 -1.71 -8.96 -14.48
CA GLY A 9 -1.00 -9.19 -13.22
C GLY A 9 -1.86 -9.86 -12.13
N GLY A 10 -1.30 -10.86 -11.46
CA GLY A 10 -1.91 -11.60 -10.36
C GLY A 10 -1.79 -10.90 -8.99
N GLY A 11 -1.95 -9.57 -8.91
CA GLY A 11 -1.99 -8.87 -7.63
C GLY A 11 -3.24 -9.20 -6.81
N HIS A 12 -3.17 -9.06 -5.48
CA HIS A 12 -4.27 -9.41 -4.55
C HIS A 12 -5.62 -8.79 -4.94
N GLY A 13 -5.64 -7.49 -5.28
CA GLY A 13 -6.85 -6.81 -5.72
C GLY A 13 -7.35 -7.31 -7.08
N GLY A 14 -6.43 -7.63 -8.02
CA GLY A 14 -6.78 -8.18 -9.32
C GLY A 14 -7.44 -9.54 -9.22
N ILE A 15 -6.86 -10.46 -8.44
CA ILE A 15 -7.42 -11.80 -8.19
C ILE A 15 -8.77 -11.69 -7.49
N GLY A 16 -8.88 -10.84 -6.47
CA GLY A 16 -10.15 -10.61 -5.76
C GLY A 16 -11.25 -10.06 -6.68
N CYS A 17 -10.92 -9.09 -7.53
CA CYS A 17 -11.86 -8.54 -8.52
C CYS A 17 -12.27 -9.61 -9.56
N ALA A 18 -11.29 -10.42 -10.03
CA ALA A 18 -11.55 -11.53 -10.94
C ALA A 18 -12.56 -12.52 -10.36
N ALA A 19 -12.38 -12.94 -9.10
CA ALA A 19 -13.27 -13.86 -8.41
C ALA A 19 -14.71 -13.32 -8.32
N LEU A 20 -14.85 -12.03 -7.91
CA LEU A 20 -16.15 -11.38 -7.81
C LEU A 20 -16.86 -11.30 -9.17
N LEU A 21 -16.16 -11.00 -10.25
CA LEU A 21 -16.72 -10.92 -11.60
C LEU A 21 -17.06 -12.30 -12.15
N ALA A 22 -16.21 -13.31 -11.95
CA ALA A 22 -16.48 -14.67 -12.39
C ALA A 22 -17.74 -15.25 -11.72
N LYS A 23 -17.94 -15.00 -10.41
CA LYS A 23 -19.21 -15.33 -9.72
C LYS A 23 -20.46 -14.69 -10.34
N LYS A 24 -20.29 -13.59 -11.09
CA LYS A 24 -21.38 -12.91 -11.82
C LYS A 24 -21.51 -13.35 -13.28
N GLY A 25 -20.75 -14.36 -13.71
CA GLY A 25 -20.84 -14.97 -15.03
C GLY A 25 -19.99 -14.30 -16.11
N TYR A 26 -19.05 -13.41 -15.73
CA TYR A 26 -18.07 -12.87 -16.67
C TYR A 26 -17.00 -13.92 -17.04
N ASP A 27 -16.51 -13.89 -18.25
CA ASP A 27 -15.36 -14.70 -18.68
C ASP A 27 -14.08 -13.98 -18.31
N VAL A 28 -13.48 -14.37 -17.17
CA VAL A 28 -12.32 -13.67 -16.59
C VAL A 28 -11.07 -14.51 -16.70
N THR A 29 -9.99 -13.90 -17.22
CA THR A 29 -8.65 -14.52 -17.26
C THR A 29 -7.62 -13.58 -16.65
N VAL A 30 -6.85 -14.11 -15.70
CA VAL A 30 -5.70 -13.44 -15.07
C VAL A 30 -4.42 -13.85 -15.80
N TYR A 31 -3.61 -12.89 -16.22
CA TYR A 31 -2.30 -13.09 -16.86
C TYR A 31 -1.20 -12.72 -15.89
N GLU A 32 -0.37 -13.68 -15.50
CA GLU A 32 0.66 -13.49 -14.48
C GLU A 32 2.03 -13.98 -15.00
N LYS A 33 3.08 -13.18 -14.75
CA LYS A 33 4.46 -13.50 -15.16
C LYS A 33 5.07 -14.67 -14.40
N CYS A 34 4.73 -14.80 -13.11
CA CYS A 34 5.22 -15.89 -12.28
C CYS A 34 4.50 -17.18 -12.64
N LYS A 35 5.17 -18.31 -12.41
CA LYS A 35 4.48 -19.60 -12.35
C LYS A 35 3.63 -19.66 -11.08
N ARG A 36 2.68 -20.59 -11.04
CA ARG A 36 1.82 -20.77 -9.86
C ARG A 36 2.62 -21.04 -8.59
N GLU A 37 3.59 -21.92 -8.67
CA GLU A 37 4.46 -22.30 -7.56
C GLU A 37 5.36 -21.17 -7.05
N ASP A 38 5.64 -20.17 -7.89
CA ASP A 38 6.49 -19.02 -7.61
C ASP A 38 5.68 -17.78 -7.13
N MET A 39 4.35 -17.90 -7.00
CA MET A 39 3.52 -16.82 -6.49
C MET A 39 3.79 -16.59 -5.01
N GLY A 40 3.98 -15.31 -4.65
CA GLY A 40 4.28 -14.94 -3.27
C GLY A 40 5.74 -15.23 -2.91
N TYR A 41 6.64 -14.26 -3.17
CA TYR A 41 8.02 -14.37 -2.72
C TYR A 41 8.11 -14.55 -1.20
N ASP A 42 9.21 -15.11 -0.71
CA ASP A 42 9.44 -15.49 0.69
C ASP A 42 9.38 -14.28 1.64
N TRP A 43 8.18 -14.03 2.16
CA TRP A 43 7.80 -12.86 2.93
C TRP A 43 6.56 -13.15 3.77
N THR A 44 6.40 -12.45 4.89
CA THR A 44 5.14 -12.40 5.64
C THR A 44 4.47 -11.04 5.43
N ASP A 45 3.15 -11.00 5.42
CA ASP A 45 2.37 -9.77 5.32
C ASP A 45 1.51 -9.55 6.55
N ILE A 46 1.36 -8.28 6.92
CA ILE A 46 0.51 -7.82 8.02
C ILE A 46 -0.61 -6.98 7.42
N PHE A 47 -1.87 -7.36 7.70
CA PHE A 47 -3.03 -6.66 7.13
C PHE A 47 -4.33 -6.95 7.89
N ASP A 48 -5.36 -6.13 7.64
CA ASP A 48 -6.70 -6.29 8.19
C ASP A 48 -7.36 -7.59 7.71
N ARG A 49 -7.68 -8.51 8.65
CA ARG A 49 -8.35 -9.79 8.37
C ARG A 49 -9.69 -9.64 7.63
N LYS A 50 -10.37 -8.48 7.75
CA LYS A 50 -11.63 -8.19 7.04
C LYS A 50 -11.43 -8.06 5.52
N ALA A 51 -10.19 -8.05 5.05
CA ALA A 51 -9.87 -7.99 3.62
C ALA A 51 -10.48 -9.16 2.82
N PHE A 52 -10.45 -10.37 3.37
CA PHE A 52 -11.05 -11.55 2.71
C PHE A 52 -12.56 -11.40 2.54
N ALA A 53 -13.27 -10.95 3.57
CA ALA A 53 -14.70 -10.71 3.50
C ALA A 53 -15.07 -9.65 2.45
N ALA A 54 -14.21 -8.66 2.19
CA ALA A 54 -14.45 -7.65 1.17
C ALA A 54 -14.59 -8.25 -0.24
N ILE A 55 -13.92 -9.37 -0.53
CA ILE A 55 -14.03 -10.09 -1.81
C ILE A 55 -14.97 -11.29 -1.75
N GLY A 56 -15.71 -11.45 -0.65
CA GLY A 56 -16.67 -12.55 -0.44
C GLY A 56 -16.00 -13.91 -0.25
N MET A 57 -14.80 -13.90 0.30
CA MET A 57 -14.02 -15.07 0.70
C MET A 57 -14.09 -15.21 2.23
N ASP A 58 -14.29 -16.43 2.71
CA ASP A 58 -14.19 -16.73 4.13
C ASP A 58 -12.74 -16.62 4.61
N MET A 59 -12.56 -16.39 5.91
CA MET A 59 -11.23 -16.43 6.52
C MET A 59 -10.58 -17.79 6.28
N PRO A 60 -9.29 -17.83 5.88
CA PRO A 60 -8.53 -19.08 5.89
C PRO A 60 -8.53 -19.75 7.28
N SER A 61 -8.28 -21.07 7.32
CA SER A 61 -8.18 -21.81 8.59
C SER A 61 -7.12 -21.25 9.53
N ASP A 62 -7.35 -21.38 10.83
CA ASP A 62 -6.56 -20.71 11.88
C ASP A 62 -5.07 -21.11 11.91
N ASP A 63 -4.71 -22.22 11.30
CA ASP A 63 -3.31 -22.66 11.12
C ASP A 63 -2.52 -21.84 10.06
N LYS A 64 -3.20 -20.98 9.30
CA LYS A 64 -2.62 -20.20 8.20
C LYS A 64 -2.26 -18.77 8.56
N TRP A 65 -2.62 -18.31 9.75
CA TRP A 65 -2.39 -16.93 10.19
C TRP A 65 -2.21 -16.85 11.71
N CYS A 66 -1.59 -15.77 12.17
CA CYS A 66 -1.54 -15.41 13.58
C CYS A 66 -1.88 -13.93 13.76
N LEU A 67 -2.19 -13.53 15.00
CA LEU A 67 -2.32 -12.11 15.33
C LEU A 67 -0.93 -11.48 15.36
N LYS A 68 -0.82 -10.28 14.83
CA LYS A 68 0.39 -9.47 14.89
C LYS A 68 0.67 -9.05 16.33
N ASN A 69 1.93 -9.08 16.76
CA ASN A 69 2.36 -8.45 17.99
C ASN A 69 2.25 -6.91 17.91
N ASP A 70 1.93 -6.25 19.02
CA ASP A 70 2.05 -4.81 19.12
C ASP A 70 3.49 -4.35 18.86
N MET A 71 3.63 -3.22 18.19
CA MET A 71 4.92 -2.61 17.88
C MET A 71 5.33 -1.62 18.96
N THR A 72 6.62 -1.56 19.25
CA THR A 72 7.23 -0.47 19.99
C THR A 72 8.01 0.41 19.02
N PHE A 73 7.63 1.68 18.93
CA PHE A 73 8.27 2.65 18.04
C PHE A 73 9.34 3.43 18.78
N TYR A 74 10.50 3.57 18.14
CA TYR A 74 11.62 4.34 18.64
C TYR A 74 12.00 5.46 17.69
N GLY A 75 12.37 6.60 18.23
CA GLY A 75 13.07 7.66 17.50
C GLY A 75 14.53 7.30 17.21
N PRO A 76 15.24 8.14 16.44
CA PRO A 76 16.63 7.90 16.05
C PRO A 76 17.62 7.68 17.21
N ASN A 77 17.42 8.34 18.36
CA ASN A 77 18.27 8.23 19.55
C ASN A 77 17.90 7.06 20.47
N MET A 78 16.84 6.31 20.16
CA MET A 78 16.32 5.19 20.97
C MET A 78 15.91 5.58 22.41
N GLY A 79 15.77 6.88 22.69
CA GLY A 79 15.54 7.39 24.06
C GLY A 79 14.09 7.30 24.53
N THR A 80 13.13 7.41 23.60
CA THR A 80 11.69 7.38 23.91
C THR A 80 11.03 6.25 23.16
N ALA A 81 10.37 5.36 23.90
CA ALA A 81 9.57 4.26 23.36
C ALA A 81 8.09 4.64 23.31
N LEU A 82 7.43 4.46 22.18
CA LEU A 82 5.98 4.56 22.03
C LEU A 82 5.42 3.16 21.78
N VAL A 83 4.82 2.58 22.80
CA VAL A 83 4.30 1.21 22.76
C VAL A 83 2.87 1.22 22.26
N GLN A 84 2.57 0.47 21.21
CA GLN A 84 1.19 0.21 20.79
C GLN A 84 0.46 -0.57 21.91
N ASN A 85 -0.82 -0.30 22.02
CA ASN A 85 -1.73 -1.04 22.87
C ASN A 85 -3.05 -1.23 22.11
N THR A 86 -3.01 -2.14 21.15
CA THR A 86 -4.14 -2.35 20.23
C THR A 86 -5.09 -3.39 20.82
N PRO A 87 -6.40 -3.10 20.93
CA PRO A 87 -7.38 -4.11 21.32
C PRO A 87 -7.32 -5.33 20.41
N GLU A 88 -7.43 -6.54 20.96
CA GLU A 88 -7.25 -7.80 20.22
C GLU A 88 -8.19 -7.91 19.00
N ASP A 89 -9.41 -7.40 19.11
CA ASP A 89 -10.39 -7.39 18.00
C ASP A 89 -10.03 -6.42 16.87
N GLN A 90 -9.08 -5.52 17.10
CA GLN A 90 -8.55 -4.55 16.15
C GLN A 90 -7.14 -4.89 15.65
N LEU A 91 -6.50 -5.93 16.20
CA LEU A 91 -5.20 -6.38 15.71
C LEU A 91 -5.29 -6.87 14.27
N GLU A 92 -4.26 -6.55 13.52
CA GLU A 92 -4.02 -7.13 12.20
C GLU A 92 -3.58 -8.60 12.33
N ILE A 93 -3.75 -9.33 11.25
CA ILE A 93 -3.18 -10.68 11.11
C ILE A 93 -1.86 -10.63 10.37
N GLN A 94 -1.02 -11.61 10.67
CA GLN A 94 0.21 -11.91 9.94
C GLN A 94 0.05 -13.26 9.22
N MET A 95 0.38 -13.27 7.93
CA MET A 95 0.31 -14.46 7.08
C MET A 95 1.53 -14.54 6.16
N GLU A 96 1.94 -15.76 5.86
CA GLU A 96 2.91 -16.00 4.78
C GLU A 96 2.33 -15.56 3.43
N ARG A 97 3.07 -14.74 2.68
CA ARG A 97 2.62 -14.21 1.38
C ARG A 97 2.25 -15.32 0.39
N LYS A 98 3.01 -16.41 0.40
CA LYS A 98 2.69 -17.59 -0.42
C LYS A 98 1.34 -18.17 -0.05
N VAL A 99 1.05 -18.31 1.24
CA VAL A 99 -0.24 -18.85 1.73
C VAL A 99 -1.40 -17.93 1.34
N ILE A 100 -1.21 -16.61 1.39
CA ILE A 100 -2.22 -15.64 0.93
C ILE A 100 -2.53 -15.89 -0.55
N TYR A 101 -1.50 -16.02 -1.40
CA TYR A 101 -1.69 -16.28 -2.83
C TYR A 101 -2.33 -17.63 -3.11
N ASP A 102 -1.90 -18.70 -2.43
CA ASP A 102 -2.48 -20.02 -2.59
C ASP A 102 -3.99 -19.99 -2.27
N CYS A 103 -4.38 -19.38 -1.15
CA CYS A 103 -5.78 -19.22 -0.76
C CYS A 103 -6.58 -18.37 -1.78
N LEU A 104 -6.03 -17.26 -2.26
CA LEU A 104 -6.71 -16.38 -3.21
C LEU A 104 -6.87 -17.03 -4.58
N ILE A 105 -5.86 -17.75 -5.07
CA ILE A 105 -5.90 -18.44 -6.36
C ILE A 105 -6.91 -19.59 -6.31
N GLU A 106 -6.87 -20.44 -5.27
CA GLU A 106 -7.83 -21.51 -5.08
C GLU A 106 -9.27 -21.00 -5.03
N TYR A 107 -9.50 -19.92 -4.27
CA TYR A 107 -10.80 -19.28 -4.21
C TYR A 107 -11.26 -18.75 -5.57
N ALA A 108 -10.38 -18.06 -6.31
CA ALA A 108 -10.71 -17.49 -7.61
C ALA A 108 -10.97 -18.58 -8.67
N GLU A 109 -10.18 -19.66 -8.68
CA GLU A 109 -10.43 -20.84 -9.54
C GLU A 109 -11.78 -21.50 -9.21
N GLY A 110 -12.11 -21.63 -7.92
CA GLY A 110 -13.41 -22.10 -7.46
C GLY A 110 -14.59 -21.21 -7.89
N CYS A 111 -14.33 -19.92 -8.15
CA CYS A 111 -15.31 -18.99 -8.72
C CYS A 111 -15.37 -19.05 -10.26
N GLY A 112 -14.50 -19.79 -10.94
CA GLY A 112 -14.45 -19.92 -12.39
C GLY A 112 -13.45 -18.99 -13.10
N VAL A 113 -12.51 -18.38 -12.38
CA VAL A 113 -11.42 -17.58 -12.95
C VAL A 113 -10.43 -18.50 -13.65
N LYS A 114 -9.97 -18.09 -14.84
CA LYS A 114 -8.88 -18.73 -15.56
C LYS A 114 -7.57 -18.02 -15.27
N PHE A 115 -6.48 -18.77 -15.16
CA PHE A 115 -5.13 -18.23 -14.97
C PHE A 115 -4.20 -18.65 -16.11
N GLU A 116 -3.45 -17.68 -16.62
CA GLU A 116 -2.35 -17.83 -17.57
C GLU A 116 -1.04 -17.48 -16.86
N PHE A 117 -0.54 -18.42 -16.07
CA PHE A 117 0.74 -18.29 -15.37
C PHE A 117 1.94 -18.41 -16.33
N GLY A 118 3.08 -17.81 -15.96
CA GLY A 118 4.28 -17.78 -16.79
C GLY A 118 4.01 -17.08 -18.14
N ASN A 119 3.21 -16.02 -18.11
CA ASN A 119 2.83 -15.25 -19.29
C ASN A 119 2.84 -13.75 -18.98
N ALA A 120 4.02 -13.13 -19.02
CA ALA A 120 4.20 -11.74 -18.65
C ALA A 120 3.42 -10.80 -19.55
N VAL A 121 2.72 -9.85 -18.93
CA VAL A 121 2.09 -8.72 -19.63
C VAL A 121 3.16 -7.68 -19.96
N LEU A 122 3.19 -7.19 -21.19
CA LEU A 122 4.24 -6.31 -21.70
C LEU A 122 3.74 -4.89 -22.03
N ALA A 123 2.48 -4.76 -22.44
CA ALA A 123 1.91 -3.47 -22.86
C ALA A 123 0.37 -3.55 -22.98
N PRO A 124 -0.35 -2.40 -23.01
CA PRO A 124 -1.72 -2.36 -23.47
C PRO A 124 -1.79 -2.52 -25.01
N VAL A 125 -2.91 -3.06 -25.51
CA VAL A 125 -3.30 -2.99 -26.93
C VAL A 125 -4.37 -1.92 -27.05
N MET A 126 -4.12 -0.94 -27.95
CA MET A 126 -4.99 0.22 -28.14
C MET A 126 -5.73 0.16 -29.49
N LEU A 127 -7.00 0.55 -29.47
CA LEU A 127 -7.77 0.88 -30.69
C LEU A 127 -8.28 2.32 -30.55
N GLY A 128 -7.64 3.24 -31.24
CA GLY A 128 -7.85 4.67 -31.00
C GLY A 128 -7.52 5.04 -29.56
N ASN A 129 -8.48 5.59 -28.84
CA ASN A 129 -8.32 6.01 -27.45
C ASN A 129 -8.73 4.93 -26.41
N ARG A 130 -9.12 3.74 -26.88
CA ARG A 130 -9.61 2.66 -26.04
C ARG A 130 -8.55 1.57 -25.85
N VAL A 131 -8.38 1.10 -24.63
CA VAL A 131 -7.68 -0.16 -24.34
C VAL A 131 -8.61 -1.31 -24.72
N VAL A 132 -8.15 -2.17 -25.64
CA VAL A 132 -8.93 -3.33 -26.15
C VAL A 132 -8.28 -4.66 -25.82
N GLY A 133 -7.17 -4.65 -25.11
CA GLY A 133 -6.47 -5.86 -24.72
C GLY A 133 -5.08 -5.58 -24.14
N ILE A 134 -4.30 -6.65 -24.05
CA ILE A 134 -2.91 -6.63 -23.58
C ILE A 134 -2.01 -7.36 -24.59
N ARG A 135 -0.76 -6.94 -24.66
CA ARG A 135 0.31 -7.72 -25.27
C ARG A 135 1.03 -8.50 -24.18
N THR A 136 1.16 -9.79 -24.38
CA THR A 136 1.93 -10.70 -23.51
C THR A 136 3.12 -11.27 -24.26
N GLU A 137 3.99 -12.01 -23.58
CA GLU A 137 5.09 -12.75 -24.23
C GLU A 137 4.60 -13.77 -25.28
N LYS A 138 3.37 -14.29 -25.09
CA LYS A 138 2.77 -15.28 -26.00
C LYS A 138 1.91 -14.66 -27.12
N GLY A 139 1.81 -13.34 -27.18
CA GLY A 139 1.05 -12.61 -28.19
C GLY A 139 0.03 -11.62 -27.66
N GLU A 140 -0.81 -11.10 -28.55
CA GLU A 140 -1.87 -10.14 -28.17
C GLU A 140 -3.14 -10.89 -27.74
N VAL A 141 -3.77 -10.37 -26.70
CA VAL A 141 -5.02 -10.88 -26.14
C VAL A 141 -6.03 -9.75 -26.10
N PHE A 142 -7.19 -9.97 -26.70
CA PHE A 142 -8.26 -8.99 -26.78
C PHE A 142 -9.38 -9.31 -25.79
N GLY A 143 -9.97 -8.26 -25.21
CA GLY A 143 -11.10 -8.34 -24.30
C GLY A 143 -11.89 -7.03 -24.23
N ASP A 144 -12.98 -7.05 -23.50
CA ASP A 144 -13.89 -5.90 -23.37
C ASP A 144 -13.37 -4.85 -22.36
N LEU A 145 -12.64 -5.33 -21.33
CA LEU A 145 -12.05 -4.52 -20.26
C LEU A 145 -10.71 -5.12 -19.83
N VAL A 146 -9.73 -4.27 -19.55
CA VAL A 146 -8.45 -4.61 -18.91
C VAL A 146 -8.42 -4.01 -17.52
N ILE A 147 -8.26 -4.87 -16.50
CA ILE A 147 -8.01 -4.49 -15.11
C ILE A 147 -6.52 -4.65 -14.85
N ASP A 148 -5.83 -3.54 -14.64
CA ASP A 148 -4.38 -3.52 -14.41
C ASP A 148 -4.05 -3.69 -12.94
N SER A 149 -3.45 -4.80 -12.60
CA SER A 149 -2.96 -5.21 -11.28
C SER A 149 -1.49 -5.63 -11.31
N CYS A 150 -0.70 -5.06 -12.26
CA CYS A 150 0.71 -5.40 -12.48
C CYS A 150 1.68 -4.76 -11.47
N GLY A 151 1.17 -4.15 -10.40
CA GLY A 151 1.99 -3.56 -9.35
C GLY A 151 2.60 -2.19 -9.70
N VAL A 152 3.51 -1.72 -8.86
CA VAL A 152 4.08 -0.35 -8.93
C VAL A 152 4.74 -0.02 -10.27
N ASN A 153 5.32 -0.99 -10.91
CA ASN A 153 6.01 -0.85 -12.21
C ASN A 153 5.18 -1.40 -13.38
N SER A 154 3.85 -1.26 -13.33
CA SER A 154 2.96 -1.79 -14.37
C SER A 154 3.40 -1.43 -15.79
N PRO A 155 3.63 -2.43 -16.67
CA PRO A 155 3.94 -2.19 -18.07
C PRO A 155 2.72 -1.76 -18.88
N VAL A 156 1.51 -1.98 -18.37
CA VAL A 156 0.28 -1.47 -19.00
C VAL A 156 0.17 0.01 -18.73
N ARG A 157 0.12 0.43 -17.45
CA ARG A 157 0.04 1.83 -17.05
C ARG A 157 1.19 2.66 -17.64
N GLY A 158 2.43 2.15 -17.58
CA GLY A 158 3.63 2.85 -18.04
C GLY A 158 3.69 3.09 -19.55
N LYS A 159 2.82 2.41 -20.33
CA LYS A 159 2.76 2.55 -21.80
C LYS A 159 1.41 3.05 -22.30
N LEU A 160 0.51 3.48 -21.40
CA LEU A 160 -0.69 4.19 -21.81
C LEU A 160 -0.33 5.53 -22.47
N PRO A 161 -1.12 6.03 -23.43
CA PRO A 161 -0.90 7.36 -23.98
C PRO A 161 -1.00 8.46 -22.91
N GLU A 162 -0.07 9.43 -22.95
CA GLU A 162 0.00 10.53 -21.97
C GLU A 162 -1.28 11.38 -21.89
N TYR A 163 -1.99 11.51 -23.04
CA TYR A 163 -3.22 12.29 -23.09
C TYR A 163 -4.34 11.73 -22.19
N LEU A 164 -4.27 10.46 -21.76
CA LEU A 164 -5.22 9.89 -20.81
C LEU A 164 -5.06 10.47 -19.40
N GLY A 165 -3.94 11.11 -19.10
CA GLY A 165 -3.68 11.75 -17.80
C GLY A 165 -3.40 10.77 -16.68
N ILE A 166 -3.14 9.50 -17.00
CA ILE A 166 -2.75 8.48 -16.03
C ILE A 166 -1.23 8.54 -15.86
N GLN A 167 -0.77 8.69 -14.63
CA GLN A 167 0.67 8.79 -14.33
C GLN A 167 1.38 7.46 -14.64
N HIS A 168 2.45 7.51 -15.43
CA HIS A 168 3.16 6.31 -15.88
C HIS A 168 4.05 5.71 -14.79
N GLU A 169 4.78 6.53 -14.06
CA GLU A 169 5.80 6.07 -13.12
C GLU A 169 5.67 6.73 -11.74
N ALA A 170 6.10 6.00 -10.70
CA ALA A 170 6.34 6.59 -9.40
C ALA A 170 7.61 7.46 -9.45
N GLN A 171 7.53 8.65 -8.85
CA GLN A 171 8.66 9.59 -8.77
C GLN A 171 9.60 9.21 -7.61
N PRO A 172 10.82 9.77 -7.56
CA PRO A 172 11.69 9.63 -6.40
C PRO A 172 10.96 9.96 -5.08
N PHE A 173 11.22 9.20 -4.02
CA PHE A 173 10.54 9.27 -2.73
C PHE A 173 9.03 8.91 -2.73
N GLU A 174 8.48 8.47 -3.84
CA GLU A 174 7.16 7.84 -3.93
C GLU A 174 7.24 6.31 -3.82
N ARG A 175 8.46 5.76 -3.80
CA ARG A 175 8.79 4.35 -3.55
C ARG A 175 9.51 4.21 -2.23
N PHE A 176 9.29 3.10 -1.58
CA PHE A 176 10.01 2.67 -0.40
C PHE A 176 10.68 1.34 -0.73
N PHE A 177 11.99 1.31 -0.65
CA PHE A 177 12.79 0.15 -0.96
C PHE A 177 13.00 -0.62 0.33
N VAL A 178 12.62 -1.87 0.32
CA VAL A 178 12.66 -2.71 1.51
C VAL A 178 13.51 -3.91 1.24
N TRP A 179 14.47 -4.16 2.11
CA TRP A 179 15.14 -5.43 2.25
C TRP A 179 14.59 -6.13 3.50
N ARG A 180 14.28 -7.43 3.42
CA ARG A 180 13.79 -8.19 4.55
C ARG A 180 14.42 -9.58 4.57
N GLY A 181 14.90 -9.97 5.74
CA GLY A 181 15.49 -11.28 5.99
C GLY A 181 15.06 -11.83 7.34
N PHE A 182 14.95 -13.15 7.40
CA PHE A 182 14.58 -13.90 8.60
C PHE A 182 15.81 -14.67 9.06
N TYR A 183 16.26 -14.37 10.27
CA TYR A 183 17.51 -14.85 10.82
C TYR A 183 17.28 -15.87 11.93
N GLU A 184 18.28 -16.73 12.17
CA GLU A 184 18.27 -17.61 13.33
C GLU A 184 18.04 -16.79 14.61
N LYS A 185 17.23 -17.34 15.50
CA LYS A 185 16.96 -16.74 16.80
C LYS A 185 17.92 -17.29 17.82
N LEU A 186 18.71 -16.43 18.44
CA LEU A 186 19.63 -16.81 19.51
C LEU A 186 18.93 -16.77 20.87
N PRO A 187 19.30 -17.64 21.82
CA PRO A 187 18.80 -17.56 23.19
C PRO A 187 19.12 -16.22 23.82
N CYS A 188 18.08 -15.55 24.31
CA CYS A 188 18.21 -14.27 25.02
C CYS A 188 17.20 -14.22 26.17
N GLU A 189 17.66 -13.97 27.39
CA GLU A 189 16.81 -14.03 28.58
C GLU A 189 15.83 -12.85 28.68
N ASN A 190 16.16 -11.70 28.08
CA ASN A 190 15.34 -10.49 28.15
C ASN A 190 15.23 -9.86 26.75
N ILE A 191 14.08 -10.04 26.11
CA ILE A 191 13.71 -9.30 24.90
C ILE A 191 12.63 -8.29 25.32
N PRO A 192 13.00 -7.01 25.55
CA PRO A 192 12.07 -6.04 26.14
C PRO A 192 10.87 -5.75 25.23
N ASP A 193 11.10 -5.75 23.90
CA ASP A 193 10.10 -5.43 22.89
C ASP A 193 10.13 -6.50 21.81
N LYS A 194 9.07 -7.29 21.71
CA LYS A 194 8.97 -8.37 20.71
C LYS A 194 8.97 -7.84 19.27
N PHE A 195 8.42 -6.65 19.06
CA PHE A 195 8.40 -6.02 17.75
C PHE A 195 8.88 -4.57 17.87
N ARG A 196 10.16 -4.36 17.62
CA ARG A 196 10.83 -3.06 17.68
C ARG A 196 10.92 -2.42 16.31
N LEU A 197 10.33 -1.23 16.14
CA LEU A 197 10.40 -0.43 14.93
C LEU A 197 11.14 0.88 15.21
N MET A 198 12.19 1.13 14.48
CA MET A 198 13.08 2.28 14.66
C MET A 198 12.96 3.24 13.48
N LEU A 199 12.47 4.45 13.75
CA LEU A 199 12.38 5.53 12.75
C LEU A 199 13.74 6.20 12.59
N PHE A 200 14.14 6.44 11.35
CA PHE A 200 15.42 7.09 11.01
C PHE A 200 16.61 6.47 11.72
N HIS A 201 16.60 5.15 11.89
CA HIS A 201 17.63 4.40 12.59
C HIS A 201 19.02 4.83 12.14
N LYS A 202 19.86 5.27 13.10
CA LYS A 202 21.20 5.86 12.88
C LYS A 202 21.21 6.98 11.83
N GLY A 203 20.18 7.82 11.82
CA GLY A 203 20.05 8.98 10.93
C GLY A 203 19.70 8.66 9.48
N LYS A 204 19.41 7.39 9.15
CA LYS A 204 19.02 6.97 7.79
C LYS A 204 17.54 7.18 7.54
N LEU A 205 17.19 7.96 6.52
CA LEU A 205 15.80 8.25 6.16
C LEU A 205 15.04 6.96 5.78
N GLY A 206 14.19 6.51 6.69
CA GLY A 206 13.43 5.28 6.57
C GLY A 206 13.16 4.63 7.91
N ILE A 207 13.05 3.31 7.90
CA ILE A 207 12.82 2.50 9.11
C ILE A 207 13.78 1.31 9.13
N SER A 208 13.97 0.78 10.33
CA SER A 208 14.42 -0.60 10.53
C SER A 208 13.50 -1.25 11.56
N TRP A 209 13.22 -2.53 11.41
CA TRP A 209 12.58 -3.25 12.49
C TRP A 209 13.28 -4.56 12.81
N VAL A 210 13.09 -5.02 14.03
CA VAL A 210 13.46 -6.35 14.52
C VAL A 210 12.24 -6.88 15.24
N ALA A 211 11.68 -8.00 14.75
CA ALA A 211 10.56 -8.67 15.37
C ALA A 211 10.97 -10.08 15.80
N GLU A 212 10.64 -10.42 17.04
CA GLU A 212 10.81 -11.76 17.57
C GLU A 212 9.63 -12.63 17.12
N GLU A 213 9.92 -13.69 16.39
CA GLU A 213 8.96 -14.72 16.02
C GLU A 213 9.27 -16.02 16.80
N GLU A 214 8.47 -17.05 16.60
CA GLU A 214 8.64 -18.31 17.34
C GLU A 214 9.99 -18.95 17.02
N ASP A 215 10.30 -19.13 15.74
CA ASP A 215 11.46 -19.90 15.26
C ASP A 215 12.60 -19.02 14.69
N TYR A 216 12.37 -17.74 14.49
CA TYR A 216 13.34 -16.82 13.86
C TYR A 216 13.19 -15.39 14.34
N THR A 217 14.13 -14.56 13.98
CA THR A 217 14.06 -13.11 14.14
C THR A 217 13.85 -12.47 12.76
N ASP A 218 12.77 -11.71 12.61
CA ASP A 218 12.42 -11.00 11.38
C ASP A 218 13.05 -9.61 11.38
N VAL A 219 13.82 -9.30 10.34
CA VAL A 219 14.47 -8.01 10.16
C VAL A 219 14.02 -7.37 8.87
N LEU A 220 13.55 -6.13 8.96
CA LEU A 220 13.27 -5.30 7.79
C LEU A 220 14.09 -4.02 7.84
N ILE A 221 14.70 -3.68 6.71
CA ILE A 221 15.40 -2.41 6.49
C ILE A 221 14.74 -1.73 5.30
N GLY A 222 14.04 -0.63 5.59
CA GLY A 222 13.30 0.14 4.59
C GLY A 222 13.86 1.54 4.41
N ARG A 223 14.04 1.99 3.16
CA ARG A 223 14.64 3.27 2.80
C ARG A 223 13.87 3.97 1.68
N PHE A 224 13.91 5.30 1.66
CA PHE A 224 13.38 6.10 0.54
C PHE A 224 14.37 6.25 -0.61
N ILE A 225 15.63 5.94 -0.38
CA ILE A 225 16.68 5.81 -1.40
C ILE A 225 17.06 4.33 -1.42
N GLU A 226 17.19 3.75 -2.60
CA GLU A 226 17.49 2.32 -2.74
C GLU A 226 18.84 2.00 -2.08
N PRO A 227 18.85 1.16 -1.03
CA PRO A 227 20.09 0.79 -0.35
C PRO A 227 20.82 -0.29 -1.15
N ASP A 228 22.12 -0.26 -1.14
CA ASP A 228 22.95 -1.37 -1.62
C ASP A 228 23.18 -2.42 -0.51
N MET A 229 23.78 -3.55 -0.86
CA MET A 229 24.05 -4.62 0.11
C MET A 229 25.04 -4.20 1.18
N GLU A 230 25.97 -3.28 0.88
CA GLU A 230 26.92 -2.77 1.88
C GLU A 230 26.20 -1.99 2.99
N GLU A 231 25.20 -1.17 2.63
CA GLU A 231 24.35 -0.48 3.62
C GLU A 231 23.52 -1.48 4.42
N ILE A 232 22.96 -2.50 3.78
CA ILE A 232 22.18 -3.55 4.46
C ILE A 232 23.06 -4.29 5.48
N GLU A 233 24.24 -4.75 5.09
CA GLU A 233 25.16 -5.48 5.97
C GLU A 233 25.64 -4.63 7.16
N LYS A 234 25.98 -3.36 6.94
CA LYS A 234 26.31 -2.42 8.01
C LYS A 234 25.14 -2.21 8.98
N THR A 235 23.92 -2.09 8.45
CA THR A 235 22.73 -1.94 9.29
C THR A 235 22.44 -3.20 10.08
N LEU A 236 22.61 -4.39 9.48
CA LEU A 236 22.44 -5.67 10.17
C LEU A 236 23.45 -5.84 11.31
N ALA A 237 24.73 -5.45 11.10
CA ALA A 237 25.73 -5.51 12.16
C ALA A 237 25.33 -4.65 13.37
N ILE A 238 24.84 -3.44 13.13
CA ILE A 238 24.33 -2.56 14.20
C ILE A 238 23.11 -3.18 14.90
N LEU A 239 22.18 -3.73 14.13
CA LEU A 239 20.98 -4.36 14.69
C LEU A 239 21.32 -5.58 15.55
N ARG A 240 22.36 -6.36 15.22
CA ARG A 240 22.85 -7.47 16.04
C ARG A 240 23.43 -6.99 17.37
N ASP A 241 24.23 -5.93 17.32
CA ASP A 241 24.80 -5.33 18.54
C ASP A 241 23.70 -4.81 19.49
N GLU A 242 22.58 -4.33 18.93
CA GLU A 242 21.44 -3.79 19.68
C GLU A 242 20.40 -4.85 20.09
N ASN A 243 20.43 -6.04 19.47
CA ASN A 243 19.44 -7.11 19.68
C ASN A 243 20.12 -8.46 19.78
N GLY A 244 20.45 -8.87 21.01
CA GLY A 244 21.22 -10.08 21.29
C GLY A 244 20.56 -11.41 20.85
N HIS A 245 19.28 -11.39 20.47
CA HIS A 245 18.57 -12.54 19.93
C HIS A 245 18.67 -12.65 18.39
N LEU A 246 19.22 -11.65 17.72
CA LEU A 246 19.39 -11.64 16.27
C LEU A 246 20.70 -12.33 15.88
N GLY A 247 20.59 -13.54 15.32
CA GLY A 247 21.72 -14.33 14.87
C GLY A 247 22.32 -13.85 13.52
N GLU A 248 23.41 -14.50 13.11
CA GLU A 248 24.08 -14.19 11.86
C GLU A 248 23.52 -14.93 10.66
N LYS A 249 23.02 -16.14 10.89
CA LYS A 249 22.58 -17.04 9.82
C LYS A 249 21.22 -16.58 9.28
N LEU A 250 21.19 -16.20 7.99
CA LEU A 250 19.95 -16.02 7.24
C LEU A 250 19.28 -17.39 7.07
N VAL A 251 18.06 -17.53 7.60
CA VAL A 251 17.27 -18.76 7.51
C VAL A 251 16.45 -18.77 6.22
N ARG A 252 15.84 -17.61 5.91
CA ARG A 252 15.03 -17.42 4.70
C ARG A 252 14.89 -15.93 4.36
N GLY A 253 14.25 -15.58 3.25
CA GLY A 253 14.12 -14.20 2.77
C GLY A 253 15.42 -13.66 2.17
N GLY A 254 15.86 -12.49 2.58
CA GLY A 254 17.05 -11.83 2.01
C GLY A 254 16.75 -11.22 0.64
N ALA A 255 15.53 -10.76 0.41
CA ALA A 255 15.08 -10.21 -0.86
C ALA A 255 14.71 -8.74 -0.75
N PHE A 256 14.85 -8.02 -1.87
CA PHE A 256 14.39 -6.66 -2.02
C PHE A 256 12.97 -6.61 -2.56
N ALA A 257 12.19 -5.65 -2.05
CA ALA A 257 10.88 -5.30 -2.58
C ALA A 257 10.74 -3.78 -2.70
N GLN A 258 9.83 -3.35 -3.57
CA GLN A 258 9.45 -1.94 -3.71
C GLN A 258 8.00 -1.76 -3.35
N ILE A 259 7.73 -0.82 -2.46
CA ILE A 259 6.38 -0.49 -1.98
C ILE A 259 6.06 0.93 -2.42
N PRO A 260 4.92 1.20 -3.09
CA PRO A 260 4.53 2.56 -3.39
C PRO A 260 4.04 3.25 -2.12
N VAL A 261 4.66 4.38 -1.76
CA VAL A 261 4.33 5.17 -0.57
C VAL A 261 3.98 6.60 -0.96
N ARG A 262 2.90 6.73 -1.70
CA ARG A 262 2.42 7.99 -2.25
C ARG A 262 0.89 8.03 -2.29
N GLN A 263 0.34 9.20 -2.66
CA GLN A 263 -1.09 9.34 -2.92
C GLN A 263 -1.55 8.42 -4.07
N PRO A 264 -2.81 7.96 -4.06
CA PRO A 264 -3.38 7.22 -5.19
C PRO A 264 -3.28 8.01 -6.50
N LEU A 265 -3.35 7.30 -7.63
CA LEU A 265 -3.45 7.93 -8.95
C LEU A 265 -4.60 8.92 -8.99
N ALA A 266 -4.36 10.11 -9.55
CA ALA A 266 -5.44 11.07 -9.81
C ALA A 266 -6.50 10.50 -10.77
N VAL A 267 -6.10 9.70 -11.74
CA VAL A 267 -7.00 9.05 -12.71
C VAL A 267 -6.75 7.55 -12.68
N LEU A 268 -7.78 6.78 -12.27
CA LEU A 268 -7.75 5.31 -12.15
C LEU A 268 -8.27 4.60 -13.40
N VAL A 269 -8.97 5.31 -14.30
CA VAL A 269 -9.76 4.69 -15.37
C VAL A 269 -9.57 5.38 -16.72
N ALA A 270 -9.68 4.60 -17.78
CA ALA A 270 -9.80 5.07 -19.14
C ALA A 270 -10.82 4.20 -19.91
N ASP A 271 -11.10 4.48 -21.17
CA ASP A 271 -11.96 3.62 -21.98
C ASP A 271 -11.34 2.23 -22.09
N GLY A 272 -12.06 1.22 -21.58
CA GLY A 272 -11.61 -0.18 -21.54
C GLY A 272 -10.49 -0.49 -20.55
N TYR A 273 -10.22 0.40 -19.57
CA TYR A 273 -9.13 0.24 -18.60
C TYR A 273 -9.52 0.69 -17.19
N ALA A 274 -9.09 -0.09 -16.19
CA ALA A 274 -9.13 0.29 -14.80
C ALA A 274 -7.88 -0.18 -14.05
N ALA A 275 -7.28 0.67 -13.22
CA ALA A 275 -6.14 0.35 -12.36
C ALA A 275 -6.59 -0.03 -10.95
N ILE A 276 -5.89 -1.01 -10.33
CA ILE A 276 -6.17 -1.47 -8.97
C ILE A 276 -4.88 -1.88 -8.24
N GLY A 277 -4.89 -1.80 -6.91
CA GLY A 277 -3.76 -2.18 -6.06
C GLY A 277 -2.56 -1.26 -6.23
N ASP A 278 -1.35 -1.80 -6.17
CA ASP A 278 -0.12 -1.01 -6.28
C ASP A 278 0.06 -0.35 -7.65
N CYS A 279 -0.58 -0.88 -8.68
CA CYS A 279 -0.66 -0.22 -9.98
C CYS A 279 -1.37 1.13 -9.88
N ALA A 280 -2.36 1.26 -9.00
CA ALA A 280 -3.10 2.48 -8.72
C ALA A 280 -2.56 3.25 -7.50
N PHE A 281 -1.46 2.78 -6.90
CA PHE A 281 -0.87 3.32 -5.67
C PHE A 281 -1.86 3.32 -4.49
N MET A 282 -2.52 2.17 -4.27
CA MET A 282 -3.53 2.00 -3.21
C MET A 282 -2.95 1.53 -1.87
N THR A 283 -1.65 1.65 -1.70
CA THR A 283 -0.93 1.35 -0.46
C THR A 283 -1.02 2.53 0.50
N VAL A 284 -1.19 2.26 1.80
CA VAL A 284 -1.18 3.30 2.83
C VAL A 284 0.19 3.98 2.87
N PRO A 285 0.31 5.28 2.58
CA PRO A 285 1.61 5.93 2.35
C PRO A 285 2.55 5.97 3.55
N ILE A 286 2.04 5.80 4.78
CA ILE A 286 2.83 5.90 6.02
C ILE A 286 3.34 4.52 6.45
N ILE A 287 2.53 3.46 6.29
CA ILE A 287 2.82 2.12 6.82
C ILE A 287 3.14 1.09 5.74
N GLY A 288 2.91 1.40 4.46
CA GLY A 288 3.21 0.48 3.37
C GLY A 288 2.23 -0.70 3.21
N SER A 289 1.10 -0.74 3.94
CA SER A 289 0.09 -1.80 3.84
C SER A 289 -0.86 -1.54 2.67
N GLY A 290 -1.01 -2.50 1.74
CA GLY A 290 -1.81 -2.35 0.51
C GLY A 290 -2.81 -3.46 0.26
N ILE A 291 -2.68 -4.63 0.91
CA ILE A 291 -3.48 -5.82 0.63
C ILE A 291 -4.97 -5.56 0.88
N ALA A 292 -5.32 -5.12 2.09
CA ALA A 292 -6.71 -4.86 2.44
C ALA A 292 -7.35 -3.78 1.57
N ASN A 293 -6.62 -2.69 1.28
CA ASN A 293 -7.13 -1.62 0.42
C ASN A 293 -7.35 -2.07 -1.02
N SER A 294 -6.46 -2.92 -1.55
CA SER A 294 -6.62 -3.46 -2.89
C SER A 294 -7.82 -4.40 -2.99
N MET A 295 -8.10 -5.22 -1.96
CA MET A 295 -9.28 -6.08 -1.89
C MET A 295 -10.58 -5.27 -1.70
N LYS A 296 -10.58 -4.23 -0.86
CA LYS A 296 -11.71 -3.29 -0.75
C LYS A 296 -11.99 -2.59 -2.08
N ALA A 297 -10.95 -2.17 -2.80
CA ALA A 297 -11.08 -1.57 -4.13
C ALA A 297 -11.56 -2.57 -5.19
N ALA A 298 -11.18 -3.85 -5.08
CA ALA A 298 -11.67 -4.93 -5.94
C ALA A 298 -13.20 -5.05 -5.89
N LYS A 299 -13.77 -5.00 -4.70
CA LYS A 299 -15.24 -5.01 -4.51
C LYS A 299 -15.90 -3.81 -5.18
N MET A 300 -15.35 -2.59 -4.95
CA MET A 300 -15.90 -1.38 -5.56
C MET A 300 -15.84 -1.43 -7.09
N LEU A 301 -14.74 -1.89 -7.67
CA LEU A 301 -14.58 -2.02 -9.12
C LEU A 301 -15.53 -3.07 -9.69
N ALA A 302 -15.62 -4.25 -9.05
CA ALA A 302 -16.52 -5.31 -9.49
C ALA A 302 -17.99 -4.88 -9.45
N ASP A 303 -18.42 -4.18 -8.41
CA ASP A 303 -19.78 -3.65 -8.30
C ASP A 303 -20.10 -2.68 -9.45
N VAL A 304 -19.20 -1.75 -9.74
CA VAL A 304 -19.38 -0.77 -10.83
C VAL A 304 -19.43 -1.46 -12.20
N ILE A 305 -18.60 -2.47 -12.42
CA ILE A 305 -18.62 -3.26 -13.67
C ILE A 305 -19.95 -4.00 -13.81
N CYS A 306 -20.44 -4.63 -12.75
CA CYS A 306 -21.72 -5.35 -12.75
C CYS A 306 -22.93 -4.42 -12.92
N ASP A 307 -22.82 -3.18 -12.47
CA ASP A 307 -23.87 -2.17 -12.57
C ASP A 307 -23.90 -1.47 -13.95
N ASP A 308 -22.84 -1.55 -14.75
CA ASP A 308 -22.81 -0.97 -16.11
C ASP A 308 -23.69 -1.78 -17.08
N LYS A 309 -24.98 -1.45 -17.12
CA LYS A 309 -25.95 -2.09 -18.02
C LYS A 309 -25.65 -1.87 -19.52
N THR A 310 -24.81 -0.88 -19.83
CA THR A 310 -24.38 -0.63 -21.21
C THR A 310 -23.23 -1.53 -21.63
N GLU A 311 -22.57 -2.16 -20.67
CA GLU A 311 -21.35 -2.98 -20.86
C GLU A 311 -20.31 -2.27 -21.75
N SER A 312 -20.30 -0.94 -21.65
CA SER A 312 -19.41 -0.10 -22.47
C SER A 312 -18.02 -0.04 -21.92
N TYR A 313 -17.87 -0.21 -20.58
CA TYR A 313 -16.62 -0.01 -19.85
C TYR A 313 -15.87 1.25 -20.28
N SER A 314 -16.63 2.30 -20.63
CA SER A 314 -16.07 3.60 -20.94
C SER A 314 -15.53 4.27 -19.68
N ALA A 315 -14.59 5.20 -19.84
CA ALA A 315 -14.10 6.00 -18.72
C ALA A 315 -15.24 6.68 -17.97
N ALA A 316 -16.31 7.08 -18.66
CA ALA A 316 -17.52 7.67 -18.04
C ALA A 316 -18.28 6.68 -17.19
N ALA A 317 -18.45 5.43 -17.63
CA ALA A 317 -19.09 4.36 -16.86
C ALA A 317 -18.23 3.99 -15.64
N LEU A 318 -16.93 3.80 -15.85
CA LEU A 318 -15.96 3.43 -14.80
C LEU A 318 -15.66 4.59 -13.82
N TRP A 319 -16.07 5.84 -14.14
CA TRP A 319 -15.88 6.99 -13.26
C TRP A 319 -16.62 6.85 -11.91
N LYS A 320 -17.64 5.99 -11.84
CA LYS A 320 -18.29 5.62 -10.57
C LYS A 320 -17.28 4.96 -9.61
N TYR A 321 -16.44 4.04 -10.11
CA TYR A 321 -15.39 3.41 -9.33
C TYR A 321 -14.38 4.44 -8.81
N GLN A 322 -13.91 5.34 -9.66
CA GLN A 322 -13.04 6.45 -9.27
C GLN A 322 -13.62 7.24 -8.08
N LYS A 323 -14.89 7.65 -8.18
CA LYS A 323 -15.55 8.44 -7.15
C LYS A 323 -15.75 7.65 -5.86
N GLU A 324 -16.18 6.40 -5.97
CA GLU A 324 -16.43 5.54 -4.81
C GLU A 324 -15.13 5.24 -4.07
N TYR A 325 -14.07 4.90 -4.81
CA TYR A 325 -12.75 4.69 -4.22
C TYR A 325 -12.26 5.92 -3.46
N TYR A 326 -12.33 7.10 -4.08
CA TYR A 326 -11.91 8.33 -3.41
C TYR A 326 -12.77 8.69 -2.20
N ALA A 327 -14.07 8.49 -2.28
CA ALA A 327 -14.97 8.75 -1.16
C ALA A 327 -14.71 7.85 0.05
N LYS A 328 -14.39 6.56 -0.18
CA LYS A 328 -14.21 5.57 0.89
C LYS A 328 -12.76 5.44 1.38
N LEU A 329 -11.78 5.56 0.50
CA LEU A 329 -10.37 5.31 0.79
C LEU A 329 -9.42 6.40 0.28
N GLY A 330 -9.58 6.81 -0.97
CA GLY A 330 -8.58 7.62 -1.67
C GLY A 330 -8.33 9.00 -1.05
N ASN A 331 -9.36 9.66 -0.50
CA ASN A 331 -9.22 10.94 0.20
C ASN A 331 -8.33 10.80 1.43
N SER A 332 -8.53 9.74 2.17
CA SER A 332 -7.77 9.39 3.34
C SER A 332 -6.31 9.09 2.99
N MET A 333 -6.10 8.26 1.97
CA MET A 333 -4.76 7.96 1.45
C MET A 333 -4.03 9.21 0.98
N ALA A 334 -4.74 10.14 0.33
CA ALA A 334 -4.17 11.40 -0.10
C ALA A 334 -3.74 12.30 1.08
N SER A 335 -4.54 12.33 2.14
CA SER A 335 -4.19 13.05 3.39
C SER A 335 -2.98 12.43 4.07
N MET A 336 -2.91 11.09 4.15
CA MET A 336 -1.74 10.39 4.68
C MET A 336 -0.48 10.62 3.84
N ALA A 337 -0.60 10.75 2.52
CA ALA A 337 0.53 11.11 1.69
C ALA A 337 1.08 12.51 2.03
N ALA A 338 0.22 13.46 2.43
CA ALA A 338 0.67 14.76 2.92
C ALA A 338 1.40 14.63 4.27
N VAL A 339 0.93 13.75 5.17
CA VAL A 339 1.66 13.43 6.43
C VAL A 339 3.02 12.79 6.12
N LYS A 340 3.08 11.83 5.19
CA LYS A 340 4.35 11.23 4.76
C LYS A 340 5.35 12.27 4.24
N LEU A 341 4.87 13.32 3.55
CA LEU A 341 5.74 14.41 3.11
C LEU A 341 6.37 15.17 4.28
N LEU A 342 5.68 15.30 5.43
CA LEU A 342 6.30 15.82 6.65
C LEU A 342 7.45 14.94 7.09
N LEU A 343 7.22 13.62 7.25
CA LEU A 343 8.25 12.68 7.69
C LEU A 343 9.52 12.77 6.83
N THR A 344 9.37 12.92 5.50
CA THR A 344 10.53 13.05 4.60
C THR A 344 11.22 14.42 4.63
N ARG A 345 10.70 15.38 5.40
CA ARG A 345 11.27 16.73 5.61
C ARG A 345 11.87 16.91 7.00
N LEU A 346 11.59 15.99 7.93
CA LEU A 346 12.14 16.00 9.28
C LEU A 346 13.59 15.51 9.26
N GLU A 347 14.39 16.06 10.18
CA GLU A 347 15.70 15.55 10.52
C GLU A 347 15.62 14.61 11.73
N ALA A 348 16.65 13.80 11.95
CA ALA A 348 16.66 12.82 13.04
C ALA A 348 16.35 13.46 14.40
N GLN A 349 17.04 14.56 14.75
CA GLN A 349 16.85 15.27 16.02
C GLN A 349 15.42 15.86 16.17
N GLU A 350 14.77 16.19 15.06
CA GLU A 350 13.40 16.70 15.09
C GLU A 350 12.38 15.59 15.39
N ILE A 351 12.65 14.35 14.97
CA ILE A 351 11.83 13.19 15.33
C ILE A 351 12.00 12.87 16.82
N ASP A 352 13.24 12.84 17.31
CA ASP A 352 13.52 12.67 18.73
C ASP A 352 12.77 13.72 19.56
N TYR A 353 12.85 14.99 19.17
CA TYR A 353 12.10 16.07 19.82
C TYR A 353 10.58 15.84 19.84
N ILE A 354 10.00 15.36 18.72
CA ILE A 354 8.57 15.06 18.61
C ILE A 354 8.18 13.97 19.60
N PHE A 355 8.99 12.93 19.76
CA PHE A 355 8.75 11.82 20.69
C PHE A 355 8.95 12.26 22.15
N GLU A 356 10.06 12.92 22.47
CA GLU A 356 10.38 13.39 23.81
C GLU A 356 9.36 14.40 24.37
N LYS A 357 8.76 15.21 23.50
CA LYS A 357 7.75 16.21 23.90
C LYS A 357 6.32 15.67 23.86
N GLY A 358 6.13 14.38 23.56
CA GLY A 358 4.81 13.75 23.47
C GLY A 358 3.90 14.39 22.40
N ILE A 359 4.50 14.99 21.37
CA ILE A 359 3.75 15.53 20.22
C ILE A 359 3.12 14.38 19.43
N LEU A 360 3.85 13.27 19.31
CA LEU A 360 3.31 11.92 19.07
C LEU A 360 3.44 11.12 20.35
N ASN A 361 2.40 10.41 20.70
CA ASN A 361 2.35 9.55 21.88
C ASN A 361 1.91 8.12 21.53
N ALA A 362 1.82 7.23 22.50
CA ALA A 362 1.47 5.84 22.29
C ALA A 362 0.06 5.66 21.68
N ASP A 363 -0.91 6.49 22.07
CA ASP A 363 -2.27 6.44 21.52
C ASP A 363 -2.29 6.82 20.05
N ASP A 364 -1.48 7.82 19.64
CA ASP A 364 -1.30 8.21 18.25
C ASP A 364 -0.67 7.08 17.39
N MET A 365 0.03 6.13 18.01
CA MET A 365 0.65 4.98 17.33
C MET A 365 -0.22 3.73 17.36
N THR A 366 -1.32 3.74 18.11
CA THR A 366 -2.30 2.64 18.13
C THR A 366 -3.14 2.70 16.86
N ILE A 367 -2.59 2.13 15.81
CA ILE A 367 -3.21 2.09 14.50
C ILE A 367 -3.99 0.78 14.41
N GLY A 368 -5.33 0.87 14.45
CA GLY A 368 -6.17 -0.28 14.21
C GLY A 368 -6.02 -0.81 12.78
N ALA A 369 -6.41 -2.06 12.57
CA ALA A 369 -6.36 -2.76 11.28
C ALA A 369 -7.09 -2.03 10.13
N ASP A 370 -7.96 -1.09 10.44
CA ASP A 370 -8.68 -0.30 9.45
C ASP A 370 -7.91 0.98 9.09
N SER A 371 -7.61 1.14 7.80
CA SER A 371 -6.99 2.36 7.28
C SER A 371 -7.82 3.64 7.51
N THR A 372 -9.10 3.52 7.86
CA THR A 372 -9.93 4.66 8.29
C THR A 372 -9.50 5.17 9.66
N SER A 373 -9.03 4.31 10.56
CA SER A 373 -8.55 4.71 11.89
C SER A 373 -7.33 5.65 11.84
N LEU A 374 -6.41 5.45 10.89
CA LEU A 374 -5.29 6.38 10.65
C LEU A 374 -5.74 7.78 10.23
N VAL A 375 -6.82 7.84 9.48
CA VAL A 375 -7.38 9.13 9.03
C VAL A 375 -8.10 9.82 10.13
N ASP A 376 -8.84 9.08 10.92
CA ASP A 376 -9.55 9.64 12.07
C ASP A 376 -8.53 10.08 13.10
N MET A 377 -7.45 9.33 13.33
CA MET A 377 -6.31 9.78 14.12
C MET A 377 -5.74 11.11 13.62
N VAL A 378 -5.48 11.25 12.31
CA VAL A 378 -4.98 12.51 11.75
C VAL A 378 -6.01 13.63 11.89
N LYS A 379 -7.29 13.35 11.74
CA LYS A 379 -8.36 14.34 11.97
C LYS A 379 -8.43 14.74 13.44
N ASP A 380 -8.40 13.77 14.35
CA ASP A 380 -8.43 14.01 15.80
C ASP A 380 -7.22 14.83 16.25
N MET A 381 -6.04 14.55 15.69
CA MET A 381 -4.84 15.37 15.92
C MET A 381 -5.00 16.82 15.43
N LEU A 382 -5.86 17.06 14.45
CA LEU A 382 -6.14 18.38 13.86
C LEU A 382 -7.32 19.09 14.52
N GLU A 383 -8.06 18.44 15.41
CA GLU A 383 -9.09 19.09 16.23
C GLU A 383 -8.49 20.23 17.05
N PRO A 384 -9.25 21.33 17.31
CA PRO A 384 -8.71 22.55 17.89
C PRO A 384 -7.97 22.38 19.21
N GLU A 385 -8.48 21.58 20.14
CA GLU A 385 -7.86 21.41 21.48
C GLU A 385 -6.62 20.50 21.43
N PRO A 386 -6.63 19.29 20.82
CA PRO A 386 -5.42 18.51 20.62
C PRO A 386 -4.33 19.25 19.84
N LEU A 387 -4.72 19.94 18.76
CA LEU A 387 -3.78 20.72 17.95
C LEU A 387 -3.14 21.86 18.75
N LYS A 388 -3.92 22.57 19.56
CA LYS A 388 -3.42 23.66 20.41
C LYS A 388 -2.44 23.14 21.46
N ALA A 389 -2.72 22.00 22.10
CA ALA A 389 -1.83 21.37 23.05
C ALA A 389 -0.49 20.97 22.40
N LYS A 390 -0.55 20.34 21.21
CA LYS A 390 0.62 19.95 20.42
C LYS A 390 1.42 21.18 19.94
N ILE A 391 0.76 22.25 19.49
CA ILE A 391 1.43 23.52 19.10
C ILE A 391 2.14 24.14 20.30
N THR A 392 1.54 24.10 21.51
CA THR A 392 2.17 24.62 22.72
C THR A 392 3.46 23.85 23.04
N GLY A 393 3.45 22.51 22.92
CA GLY A 393 4.65 21.67 23.04
C GLY A 393 5.74 21.99 22.00
N LEU A 394 5.35 22.49 20.84
CA LEU A 394 6.26 22.86 19.73
C LEU A 394 6.86 24.27 19.86
N ALA A 395 6.41 25.09 20.81
CA ALA A 395 6.90 26.47 20.97
C ALA A 395 8.42 26.53 21.20
N GLY A 396 9.02 25.47 21.74
CA GLY A 396 10.47 25.34 21.93
C GLY A 396 11.27 25.00 20.66
N ASN A 397 10.60 24.65 19.54
CA ASN A 397 11.25 24.32 18.28
C ASN A 397 10.52 24.92 17.07
N PRO A 398 10.80 26.18 16.72
CA PRO A 398 10.13 26.87 15.62
C PRO A 398 10.28 26.20 14.24
N ALA A 399 11.38 25.43 14.03
CA ALA A 399 11.63 24.72 12.79
C ALA A 399 10.63 23.57 12.62
N VAL A 400 10.44 22.73 13.64
CA VAL A 400 9.46 21.64 13.67
C VAL A 400 8.04 22.20 13.57
N LEU A 401 7.72 23.26 14.32
CA LEU A 401 6.42 23.92 14.26
C LEU A 401 6.08 24.36 12.83
N LYS A 402 7.03 25.01 12.13
CA LYS A 402 6.83 25.44 10.74
C LYS A 402 6.55 24.26 9.80
N LYS A 403 7.24 23.13 9.99
CA LYS A 403 7.04 21.92 9.18
C LYS A 403 5.67 21.30 9.43
N ILE A 404 5.22 21.24 10.69
CA ILE A 404 3.88 20.75 11.06
C ILE A 404 2.79 21.67 10.53
N LEU A 405 2.90 22.99 10.66
CA LEU A 405 1.94 23.92 10.09
C LEU A 405 1.85 23.81 8.56
N ARG A 406 2.98 23.53 7.89
CA ARG A 406 2.99 23.23 6.46
C ARG A 406 2.23 21.93 6.16
N MET A 407 2.41 20.86 6.93
CA MET A 407 1.65 19.62 6.78
C MET A 407 0.15 19.86 6.92
N VAL A 408 -0.29 20.59 7.93
CA VAL A 408 -1.71 20.95 8.13
C VAL A 408 -2.26 21.67 6.90
N LYS A 409 -1.52 22.64 6.36
CA LYS A 409 -1.88 23.34 5.13
C LYS A 409 -1.93 22.38 3.91
N ASP A 410 -0.97 21.46 3.79
CA ASP A 410 -0.92 20.49 2.70
C ASP A 410 -2.14 19.55 2.78
N ILE A 411 -2.53 19.07 3.97
CA ILE A 411 -3.74 18.26 4.20
C ILE A 411 -5.01 19.03 3.82
N ALA A 412 -5.14 20.28 4.28
CA ALA A 412 -6.29 21.13 3.94
C ALA A 412 -6.41 21.35 2.42
N ALA A 413 -5.30 21.60 1.73
CA ALA A 413 -5.27 21.72 0.28
C ALA A 413 -5.71 20.44 -0.44
N VAL A 414 -5.22 19.28 0.00
CA VAL A 414 -5.61 17.97 -0.51
C VAL A 414 -7.11 17.73 -0.32
N THR A 415 -7.63 18.01 0.87
CA THR A 415 -9.08 17.86 1.20
C THR A 415 -9.94 18.70 0.27
N VAL A 416 -9.59 19.97 0.05
CA VAL A 416 -10.33 20.87 -0.85
C VAL A 416 -10.29 20.35 -2.29
N VAL A 417 -9.12 19.94 -2.76
CA VAL A 417 -8.96 19.47 -4.15
C VAL A 417 -9.68 18.14 -4.38
N THR A 418 -9.61 17.20 -3.44
CA THR A 418 -10.32 15.91 -3.56
C THR A 418 -11.84 16.12 -3.52
N ALA A 419 -12.35 17.02 -2.70
CA ALA A 419 -13.77 17.39 -2.67
C ALA A 419 -14.25 18.03 -4.00
N ALA A 420 -13.34 18.67 -4.73
CA ALA A 420 -13.62 19.28 -6.04
C ALA A 420 -13.54 18.30 -7.23
N MET A 421 -13.42 16.98 -6.97
CA MET A 421 -13.40 15.98 -8.02
C MET A 421 -14.64 16.09 -8.93
N PRO A 422 -14.51 16.02 -10.27
CA PRO A 422 -15.62 16.10 -11.19
C PRO A 422 -16.67 15.01 -10.91
N LYS A 423 -17.96 15.42 -10.80
CA LYS A 423 -19.08 14.50 -10.57
C LYS A 423 -19.31 13.54 -11.75
N THR A 424 -19.00 14.00 -12.96
CA THR A 424 -19.10 13.26 -14.22
C THR A 424 -17.75 13.27 -14.93
N TYR A 425 -17.50 12.23 -15.73
CA TYR A 425 -16.28 12.17 -16.54
C TYR A 425 -16.39 13.12 -17.73
N GLU A 426 -15.56 14.14 -17.71
CA GLU A 426 -15.32 15.04 -18.84
C GLU A 426 -13.81 15.26 -18.95
N VAL A 427 -13.21 14.80 -20.04
CA VAL A 427 -11.75 14.73 -20.22
C VAL A 427 -11.03 16.01 -19.72
N ASN A 428 -11.47 17.18 -20.18
CA ASN A 428 -10.80 18.44 -19.83
C ASN A 428 -10.95 18.82 -18.36
N LYS A 429 -12.11 18.52 -17.75
CA LYS A 429 -12.35 18.79 -16.31
C LYS A 429 -11.52 17.82 -15.45
N VAL A 430 -11.51 16.55 -15.84
CA VAL A 430 -10.74 15.50 -15.15
C VAL A 430 -9.24 15.81 -15.21
N ARG A 431 -8.70 16.18 -16.37
CA ARG A 431 -7.27 16.54 -16.51
C ARG A 431 -6.92 17.76 -15.66
N LYS A 432 -7.74 18.81 -15.72
CA LYS A 432 -7.53 20.01 -14.87
C LYS A 432 -7.55 19.67 -13.38
N TRP A 433 -8.48 18.83 -12.95
CA TRP A 433 -8.55 18.36 -11.57
C TRP A 433 -7.32 17.51 -11.20
N ALA A 434 -6.92 16.56 -12.05
CA ALA A 434 -5.74 15.73 -11.84
C ALA A 434 -4.46 16.55 -11.71
N ASP A 435 -4.31 17.61 -12.52
CA ASP A 435 -3.19 18.54 -12.41
C ASP A 435 -3.18 19.29 -11.07
N MET A 436 -4.35 19.74 -10.59
CA MET A 436 -4.46 20.39 -9.28
C MET A 436 -4.14 19.39 -8.15
N TYR A 437 -4.66 18.18 -8.22
CA TYR A 437 -4.39 17.11 -7.26
C TYR A 437 -2.90 16.78 -7.18
N ASN A 438 -2.26 16.52 -8.30
CA ASN A 438 -0.84 16.20 -8.34
C ASN A 438 0.05 17.36 -7.86
N LYS A 439 -0.38 18.62 -8.02
CA LYS A 439 0.36 19.80 -7.51
C LYS A 439 0.41 19.84 -5.98
N CYS A 440 -0.58 19.28 -5.27
CA CYS A 440 -0.58 19.23 -3.81
C CYS A 440 0.62 18.43 -3.24
N PHE A 441 1.20 17.52 -4.03
CA PHE A 441 2.28 16.62 -3.60
C PHE A 441 3.65 16.96 -4.20
N LYS A 442 3.76 18.04 -4.96
CA LYS A 442 5.07 18.51 -5.45
C LYS A 442 5.91 19.01 -4.28
N ARG A 443 7.15 18.54 -4.22
CA ARG A 443 8.15 18.91 -3.19
C ARG A 443 8.63 20.36 -3.34
#